data_24efa2c8a48d0e2f66881585cc747d7c
#
_entry.id   24efa2c8a48d0e2f66881585cc747d7c
#
_cell.length_a   1.000
_cell.length_b   1.000
_cell.length_c   1.000
_cell.angle_alpha   90.00
_cell.angle_beta   90.00
_cell.angle_gamma   90.00
#
_symmetry.space_group_name_H-M   'P 1'
#
loop_
_entity.id
_entity.type
_entity.pdbx_description
1 polymer ?
#
loop_
_entity_poly.entity_id
_entity_poly.type
_entity_poly.pdbx_seq_one_letter_code
_entity_poly.pdbx_strand_id
1 'polypeptide(L)'
;EIRREIYQTVASYNRLARAGFESAQEQERAMQATREKARALKRELDGVTQAQMKMAKTPVIPERGRFARAAAFGGNAMTIGGGIMAGAAIMTQPVRNQMSYERQLSMMANTAFSDGGLEGRQFGREKLKNSIRAAVTYGGGTKEDAAEAMNEMLASGAFSWDTANNLLPQIMKFATASGASPRDLVTMAAKAKQTFGLTDDDLPAMFNMAVAAGKAGNFELRDMAEYLGPQMALAGNAGMKGLDGLQKLLAFNEVAGIAAGSSSEAGNNVVNLLAKLFSSESATRAKSITIDGKGIDLPGTLTRAMENGIDPIEAFSRLTDKVTANNKQYQELQKRLAATKDKGQQDKILESMAKILEGFGVGELVGDMQALKAILAYRNNPEYLKQVETEISQQRTLPEGQRAGDLDFKFMSGTNDFKTEQAKNTLEFSQMDSVKKLADASGTVADAISWAGEKFPGLTT
;
A
#
# COMPACT_ATOMS: atom_id res chain seq x y z
N GLU A 1 -12.24 -0.74 21.91
CA GLU A 1 -11.30 -0.75 23.07
C GLU A 1 -10.28 -1.87 22.93
N ILE A 2 -10.69 -3.16 22.88
CA ILE A 2 -9.79 -4.33 22.78
C ILE A 2 -8.83 -4.23 21.59
N ARG A 3 -9.30 -3.85 20.39
CA ARG A 3 -8.43 -3.67 19.22
C ARG A 3 -7.36 -2.61 19.44
N ARG A 4 -7.71 -1.49 20.08
CA ARG A 4 -6.76 -0.43 20.43
C ARG A 4 -5.69 -0.92 21.41
N GLU A 5 -6.08 -1.74 22.39
CA GLU A 5 -5.16 -2.36 23.34
C GLU A 5 -4.25 -3.41 22.67
N ILE A 6 -4.75 -4.17 21.70
CA ILE A 6 -3.92 -5.07 20.89
C ILE A 6 -2.85 -4.28 20.14
N TYR A 7 -3.21 -3.18 19.45
CA TYR A 7 -2.24 -2.34 18.75
C TYR A 7 -1.20 -1.74 19.69
N GLN A 8 -1.60 -1.25 20.85
CA GLN A 8 -0.69 -0.71 21.87
C GLN A 8 0.24 -1.79 22.43
N THR A 9 -0.25 -3.01 22.60
CA THR A 9 0.53 -4.15 23.08
C THR A 9 1.56 -4.60 22.06
N VAL A 10 1.19 -4.65 20.77
CA VAL A 10 2.12 -4.96 19.66
C VAL A 10 3.18 -3.85 19.53
N ALA A 11 2.80 -2.59 19.63
CA ALA A 11 3.74 -1.47 19.62
C ALA A 11 4.71 -1.51 20.81
N SER A 12 4.25 -1.95 21.98
CA SER A 12 5.09 -2.17 23.17
C SER A 12 6.06 -3.33 22.97
N TYR A 13 5.61 -4.42 22.38
CA TYR A 13 6.47 -5.56 22.02
C TYR A 13 7.60 -5.14 21.10
N ASN A 14 7.28 -4.38 20.04
CA ASN A 14 8.28 -3.90 19.09
C ASN A 14 9.28 -2.92 19.72
N ARG A 15 8.84 -2.11 20.71
CA ARG A 15 9.74 -1.25 21.49
C ARG A 15 10.65 -2.05 22.39
N LEU A 16 10.13 -3.07 23.08
CA LEU A 16 10.92 -3.95 23.94
C LEU A 16 11.94 -4.77 23.12
N ALA A 17 11.60 -5.19 21.91
CA ALA A 17 12.53 -5.89 21.03
C ALA A 17 13.74 -5.03 20.59
N ARG A 18 13.59 -3.69 20.60
CA ARG A 18 14.62 -2.71 20.22
C ARG A 18 15.31 -2.05 21.42
N ALA A 19 14.78 -2.23 22.63
CA ALA A 19 15.36 -1.66 23.83
C ALA A 19 16.62 -2.41 24.25
N GLY A 20 17.65 -1.68 24.69
CA GLY A 20 18.80 -2.27 25.35
C GLY A 20 18.40 -2.76 26.75
N PHE A 21 18.63 -4.03 27.03
CA PHE A 21 18.42 -4.63 28.35
C PHE A 21 19.78 -5.00 28.95
N GLU A 22 19.87 -4.95 30.28
CA GLU A 22 21.08 -5.34 31.00
C GLU A 22 21.35 -6.86 30.92
N SER A 23 20.31 -7.67 30.65
CA SER A 23 20.44 -9.10 30.43
C SER A 23 19.44 -9.62 29.38
N ALA A 24 19.87 -10.66 28.62
CA ALA A 24 19.01 -11.37 27.67
C ALA A 24 17.79 -12.03 28.35
N GLN A 25 17.92 -12.42 29.63
CA GLN A 25 16.83 -13.03 30.39
C GLN A 25 15.72 -12.01 30.75
N GLU A 26 16.08 -10.77 31.04
CA GLU A 26 15.09 -9.71 31.28
C GLU A 26 14.32 -9.34 30.03
N GLN A 27 15.02 -9.24 28.92
CA GLN A 27 14.39 -9.01 27.60
C GLN A 27 13.39 -10.14 27.28
N GLU A 28 13.78 -11.38 27.46
CA GLU A 28 12.93 -12.54 27.18
C GLU A 28 11.69 -12.58 28.07
N ARG A 29 11.83 -12.29 29.38
CA ARG A 29 10.68 -12.20 30.33
C ARG A 29 9.72 -11.07 29.92
N ALA A 30 10.22 -9.89 29.58
CA ALA A 30 9.40 -8.76 29.15
C ALA A 30 8.66 -9.06 27.83
N MET A 31 9.33 -9.71 26.89
CA MET A 31 8.74 -10.14 25.63
C MET A 31 7.70 -11.25 25.82
N GLN A 32 7.94 -12.23 26.72
CA GLN A 32 6.95 -13.27 27.06
C GLN A 32 5.69 -12.67 27.69
N ALA A 33 5.84 -11.79 28.68
CA ALA A 33 4.71 -11.13 29.31
C ALA A 33 3.84 -10.35 28.29
N THR A 34 4.50 -9.69 27.35
CA THR A 34 3.78 -8.93 26.30
C THR A 34 3.08 -9.86 25.30
N ARG A 35 3.68 -11.01 24.97
CA ARG A 35 3.05 -12.06 24.15
C ARG A 35 1.83 -12.68 24.83
N GLU A 36 1.91 -12.94 26.14
CA GLU A 36 0.79 -13.48 26.90
C GLU A 36 -0.38 -12.50 26.96
N LYS A 37 -0.10 -11.23 27.17
CA LYS A 37 -1.12 -10.16 27.13
C LYS A 37 -1.78 -10.06 25.76
N ALA A 38 -1.01 -10.11 24.67
CA ALA A 38 -1.55 -10.11 23.31
C ALA A 38 -2.44 -11.34 23.04
N ARG A 39 -2.04 -12.52 23.53
CA ARG A 39 -2.85 -13.76 23.41
C ARG A 39 -4.14 -13.71 24.23
N ALA A 40 -4.10 -13.06 25.40
CA ALA A 40 -5.29 -12.87 26.24
C ALA A 40 -6.30 -11.92 25.56
N LEU A 41 -5.84 -10.79 25.07
CA LEU A 41 -6.67 -9.82 24.34
C LEU A 41 -7.26 -10.42 23.05
N LYS A 42 -6.51 -11.26 22.36
CA LYS A 42 -7.01 -11.98 21.17
C LYS A 42 -8.13 -12.95 21.55
N ARG A 43 -7.97 -13.73 22.64
CA ARG A 43 -9.03 -14.64 23.14
C ARG A 43 -10.30 -13.90 23.54
N GLU A 44 -10.15 -12.73 24.16
CA GLU A 44 -11.25 -11.86 24.54
C GLU A 44 -11.98 -11.30 23.31
N LEU A 45 -11.23 -10.87 22.28
CA LEU A 45 -11.80 -10.43 21.02
C LEU A 45 -12.54 -11.56 20.29
N ASP A 46 -11.98 -12.78 20.26
CA ASP A 46 -12.60 -13.95 19.67
C ASP A 46 -13.89 -14.34 20.45
N GLY A 47 -13.88 -14.21 21.78
CA GLY A 47 -15.05 -14.43 22.65
C GLY A 47 -16.18 -13.44 22.35
N VAL A 48 -15.86 -12.14 22.20
CA VAL A 48 -16.82 -11.10 21.83
C VAL A 48 -17.39 -11.37 20.43
N THR A 49 -16.53 -11.74 19.49
CA THR A 49 -16.94 -12.06 18.12
C THR A 49 -17.86 -13.28 18.09
N GLN A 50 -17.55 -14.34 18.86
CA GLN A 50 -18.42 -15.52 18.98
C GLN A 50 -19.75 -15.20 19.67
N ALA A 51 -19.75 -14.35 20.72
CA ALA A 51 -20.97 -13.91 21.36
C ALA A 51 -21.85 -13.10 20.39
N GLN A 52 -21.27 -12.24 19.59
CA GLN A 52 -21.98 -11.49 18.54
C GLN A 52 -22.55 -12.44 17.46
N MET A 53 -21.78 -13.45 17.04
CA MET A 53 -22.27 -14.47 16.09
C MET A 53 -23.40 -15.32 16.67
N LYS A 54 -23.35 -15.65 17.97
CA LYS A 54 -24.44 -16.38 18.66
C LYS A 54 -25.69 -15.52 18.75
N MET A 55 -25.58 -14.23 19.05
CA MET A 55 -26.71 -13.29 19.04
C MET A 55 -27.33 -13.13 17.64
N ALA A 56 -26.48 -13.12 16.59
CA ALA A 56 -26.93 -13.06 15.21
C ALA A 56 -27.61 -14.36 14.71
N LYS A 57 -27.27 -15.52 15.34
CA LYS A 57 -27.82 -16.85 14.99
C LYS A 57 -29.05 -17.24 15.82
N THR A 58 -29.40 -16.47 16.85
CA THR A 58 -30.65 -16.72 17.59
C THR A 58 -31.78 -16.11 16.77
N PRO A 59 -32.63 -16.91 16.10
CA PRO A 59 -33.77 -16.36 15.42
C PRO A 59 -34.71 -15.79 16.49
N VAL A 60 -34.78 -14.46 16.56
CA VAL A 60 -35.93 -13.82 17.19
C VAL A 60 -37.09 -14.14 16.27
N ILE A 61 -37.82 -15.20 16.59
CA ILE A 61 -39.10 -15.48 15.93
C ILE A 61 -40.03 -14.34 16.38
N PRO A 62 -40.37 -13.40 15.50
CA PRO A 62 -41.40 -12.43 15.87
C PRO A 62 -42.71 -13.21 15.90
N GLU A 63 -43.37 -13.24 17.04
CA GLU A 63 -44.77 -13.64 17.08
C GLU A 63 -45.52 -12.85 16.01
N ARG A 64 -45.99 -13.56 14.99
CA ARG A 64 -46.63 -13.03 13.76
C ARG A 64 -47.92 -12.24 14.01
N GLY A 65 -48.16 -11.73 15.20
CA GLY A 65 -49.42 -11.10 15.56
C GLY A 65 -49.41 -9.60 15.90
N ARG A 66 -48.26 -9.04 16.26
CA ARG A 66 -48.24 -7.65 16.79
C ARG A 66 -47.57 -6.62 15.89
N PHE A 67 -46.59 -7.02 15.05
CA PHE A 67 -45.91 -6.07 14.18
C PHE A 67 -46.64 -5.78 12.85
N ALA A 68 -47.49 -6.70 12.37
CA ALA A 68 -48.31 -6.45 11.16
C ALA A 68 -49.37 -5.35 11.40
N ARG A 69 -49.73 -5.07 12.65
CA ARG A 69 -50.64 -3.96 12.99
C ARG A 69 -49.95 -2.61 13.12
N ALA A 70 -48.68 -2.58 13.47
CA ALA A 70 -47.91 -1.34 13.55
C ALA A 70 -47.52 -0.77 12.17
N ALA A 71 -47.29 -1.66 11.17
CA ALA A 71 -46.98 -1.24 9.81
C ALA A 71 -48.23 -0.74 9.02
N ALA A 72 -49.46 -1.14 9.42
CA ALA A 72 -50.71 -0.68 8.80
C ALA A 72 -51.23 0.67 9.33
N PHE A 73 -50.67 1.19 10.42
CA PHE A 73 -51.06 2.46 11.04
C PHE A 73 -50.07 3.60 10.80
N GLY A 74 -49.13 3.48 9.87
CA GLY A 74 -48.12 4.48 9.50
C GLY A 74 -48.67 5.66 8.64
N GLY A 75 -49.95 5.81 8.52
CA GLY A 75 -50.61 6.99 7.97
C GLY A 75 -51.48 7.67 9.02
N ASN A 76 -51.03 8.81 9.53
CA ASN A 76 -51.79 9.79 10.30
C ASN A 76 -52.01 9.65 11.81
N ALA A 77 -51.04 9.23 12.62
CA ALA A 77 -51.06 9.63 14.04
C ALA A 77 -49.68 9.53 14.66
N MET A 78 -48.80 10.51 14.44
CA MET A 78 -47.74 10.83 15.37
C MET A 78 -48.33 11.68 16.48
N THR A 79 -48.76 11.05 17.57
CA THR A 79 -49.02 11.76 18.83
C THR A 79 -47.68 11.99 19.51
N ILE A 80 -47.41 13.25 19.81
CA ILE A 80 -46.16 13.84 20.29
C ILE A 80 -45.65 13.29 21.65
N GLY A 81 -46.35 12.34 22.27
CA GLY A 81 -46.02 11.82 23.59
C GLY A 81 -45.30 10.46 23.65
N GLY A 82 -45.16 9.76 22.51
CA GLY A 82 -44.55 8.42 22.46
C GLY A 82 -43.32 8.28 21.54
N GLY A 83 -42.86 9.38 20.92
CA GLY A 83 -41.94 9.35 19.79
C GLY A 83 -40.47 9.16 20.11
N ILE A 84 -40.04 9.40 21.35
CA ILE A 84 -38.58 9.39 21.68
C ILE A 84 -38.02 7.95 21.79
N MET A 85 -38.86 6.98 22.17
CA MET A 85 -38.42 5.56 22.25
C MET A 85 -38.45 4.83 20.90
N ALA A 86 -39.28 5.28 19.92
CA ALA A 86 -39.31 4.63 18.61
C ALA A 86 -38.15 5.01 17.71
N GLY A 87 -37.59 6.21 17.86
CA GLY A 87 -36.42 6.66 17.08
C GLY A 87 -35.11 5.89 17.42
N ALA A 88 -34.94 5.49 18.67
CA ALA A 88 -33.76 4.74 19.11
C ALA A 88 -33.77 3.26 18.64
N ALA A 89 -34.95 2.69 18.42
CA ALA A 89 -35.08 1.28 17.98
C ALA A 89 -34.89 1.08 16.46
N ILE A 90 -34.92 2.15 15.66
CA ILE A 90 -34.83 2.09 14.20
C ILE A 90 -33.38 2.07 13.69
N MET A 91 -32.41 2.43 14.53
CA MET A 91 -30.98 2.45 14.17
C MET A 91 -30.40 1.03 14.12
N THR A 92 -30.87 0.21 13.20
CA THR A 92 -30.27 -1.10 12.92
C THR A 92 -28.85 -0.93 12.35
N GLN A 93 -28.00 -1.98 12.49
CA GLN A 93 -26.63 -1.93 12.00
C GLN A 93 -26.53 -1.54 10.52
N PRO A 94 -27.37 -2.04 9.59
CA PRO A 94 -27.35 -1.61 8.20
C PRO A 94 -27.64 -0.10 8.01
N VAL A 95 -28.54 0.48 8.79
CA VAL A 95 -28.82 1.93 8.74
C VAL A 95 -27.62 2.74 9.22
N ARG A 96 -27.00 2.33 10.31
CA ARG A 96 -25.78 2.98 10.84
C ARG A 96 -24.62 2.89 9.84
N ASN A 97 -24.42 1.73 9.22
CA ASN A 97 -23.40 1.54 8.19
C ASN A 97 -23.65 2.45 6.98
N GLN A 98 -24.92 2.58 6.53
CA GLN A 98 -25.27 3.48 5.46
C GLN A 98 -25.01 4.95 5.80
N MET A 99 -25.40 5.40 6.99
CA MET A 99 -25.16 6.78 7.45
C MET A 99 -23.67 7.08 7.59
N SER A 100 -22.87 6.12 8.11
CA SER A 100 -21.42 6.24 8.21
C SER A 100 -20.75 6.35 6.85
N TYR A 101 -21.14 5.51 5.91
CA TYR A 101 -20.63 5.51 4.55
C TYR A 101 -21.03 6.79 3.80
N GLU A 102 -22.29 7.23 3.93
CA GLU A 102 -22.76 8.49 3.35
C GLU A 102 -21.97 9.70 3.88
N ARG A 103 -21.68 9.73 5.18
CA ARG A 103 -20.83 10.76 5.78
C ARG A 103 -19.41 10.73 5.18
N GLN A 104 -18.82 9.56 5.00
CA GLN A 104 -17.49 9.41 4.37
C GLN A 104 -17.51 9.96 2.95
N LEU A 105 -18.48 9.57 2.13
CA LEU A 105 -18.66 10.10 0.77
C LEU A 105 -18.86 11.61 0.75
N SER A 106 -19.61 12.15 1.71
CA SER A 106 -19.86 13.59 1.82
C SER A 106 -18.58 14.36 2.18
N MET A 107 -17.74 13.81 3.04
CA MET A 107 -16.42 14.40 3.34
C MET A 107 -15.51 14.41 2.11
N MET A 108 -15.50 13.33 1.33
CA MET A 108 -14.75 13.27 0.07
C MET A 108 -15.30 14.27 -0.95
N ALA A 109 -16.65 14.38 -1.07
CA ALA A 109 -17.31 15.32 -1.97
C ALA A 109 -17.04 16.79 -1.58
N ASN A 110 -16.89 17.09 -0.29
CA ASN A 110 -16.51 18.43 0.18
C ASN A 110 -15.15 18.87 -0.35
N THR A 111 -14.21 17.94 -0.50
CA THR A 111 -12.86 18.22 -1.01
C THR A 111 -12.85 18.22 -2.55
N ALA A 112 -13.39 17.18 -3.17
CA ALA A 112 -13.24 16.94 -4.60
C ALA A 112 -14.24 17.73 -5.48
N PHE A 113 -15.36 18.21 -4.91
CA PHE A 113 -16.43 18.91 -5.64
C PHE A 113 -16.82 20.23 -4.97
N SER A 114 -15.83 20.90 -4.34
CA SER A 114 -16.03 22.17 -3.63
C SER A 114 -16.55 23.29 -4.51
N ASP A 115 -16.09 23.37 -5.76
CA ASP A 115 -16.35 24.45 -6.68
C ASP A 115 -17.80 24.57 -7.14
N GLY A 116 -18.54 23.45 -7.11
CA GLY A 116 -19.96 23.39 -7.47
C GLY A 116 -20.92 23.82 -6.36
N GLY A 117 -20.45 24.36 -5.25
CA GLY A 117 -21.28 24.70 -4.10
C GLY A 117 -21.96 23.47 -3.47
N LEU A 118 -23.16 23.66 -2.90
CA LEU A 118 -23.90 22.58 -2.24
C LEU A 118 -24.39 21.52 -3.25
N GLU A 119 -24.94 21.96 -4.37
CA GLU A 119 -25.44 21.05 -5.41
C GLU A 119 -24.32 20.22 -6.04
N GLY A 120 -23.15 20.84 -6.31
CA GLY A 120 -21.99 20.14 -6.82
C GLY A 120 -21.50 19.05 -5.87
N ARG A 121 -21.50 19.32 -4.56
CA ARG A 121 -21.13 18.33 -3.54
C ARG A 121 -22.13 17.18 -3.43
N GLN A 122 -23.42 17.46 -3.50
CA GLN A 122 -24.46 16.43 -3.53
C GLN A 122 -24.33 15.53 -4.76
N PHE A 123 -24.15 16.13 -5.93
CA PHE A 123 -23.90 15.40 -7.18
C PHE A 123 -22.59 14.60 -7.12
N GLY A 124 -21.54 15.20 -6.59
CA GLY A 124 -20.24 14.55 -6.38
C GLY A 124 -20.34 13.33 -5.48
N ARG A 125 -21.12 13.40 -4.40
CA ARG A 125 -21.36 12.26 -3.51
C ARG A 125 -21.98 11.06 -4.23
N GLU A 126 -22.98 11.28 -5.09
CA GLU A 126 -23.57 10.20 -5.88
C GLU A 126 -22.58 9.66 -6.94
N LYS A 127 -21.79 10.52 -7.56
CA LYS A 127 -20.69 10.09 -8.45
C LYS A 127 -19.70 9.19 -7.73
N LEU A 128 -19.24 9.58 -6.55
CA LEU A 128 -18.31 8.79 -5.71
C LEU A 128 -18.93 7.43 -5.39
N LYS A 129 -20.17 7.39 -4.92
CA LYS A 129 -20.89 6.15 -4.63
C LYS A 129 -20.91 5.20 -5.82
N ASN A 130 -21.25 5.71 -7.00
CA ASN A 130 -21.35 4.90 -8.21
C ASN A 130 -19.98 4.40 -8.69
N SER A 131 -18.96 5.25 -8.63
CA SER A 131 -17.57 4.89 -8.97
C SER A 131 -17.03 3.79 -8.08
N ILE A 132 -17.19 3.92 -6.76
CA ILE A 132 -16.77 2.90 -5.78
C ILE A 132 -17.49 1.57 -6.02
N ARG A 133 -18.81 1.61 -6.22
CA ARG A 133 -19.59 0.40 -6.54
C ARG A 133 -19.08 -0.27 -7.82
N ALA A 134 -18.87 0.49 -8.88
CA ALA A 134 -18.37 -0.03 -10.15
C ALA A 134 -16.98 -0.66 -10.00
N ALA A 135 -16.10 -0.03 -9.23
CA ALA A 135 -14.75 -0.51 -8.97
C ALA A 135 -14.74 -1.83 -8.20
N VAL A 136 -15.54 -1.94 -7.13
CA VAL A 136 -15.68 -3.18 -6.35
C VAL A 136 -16.31 -4.30 -7.18
N THR A 137 -17.32 -3.97 -7.98
CA THR A 137 -17.96 -4.96 -8.85
C THR A 137 -17.00 -5.50 -9.90
N TYR A 138 -16.14 -4.66 -10.46
CA TYR A 138 -15.16 -5.04 -11.48
C TYR A 138 -13.94 -5.71 -10.88
N GLY A 139 -13.31 -5.06 -9.89
CA GLY A 139 -11.96 -5.41 -9.40
C GLY A 139 -11.95 -6.25 -8.13
N GLY A 140 -13.07 -6.40 -7.43
CA GLY A 140 -13.11 -7.07 -6.13
C GLY A 140 -12.80 -6.14 -4.95
N GLY A 141 -12.49 -6.73 -3.81
CA GLY A 141 -12.25 -6.01 -2.56
C GLY A 141 -13.51 -5.44 -1.93
N THR A 142 -13.33 -4.59 -0.92
CA THR A 142 -14.44 -3.99 -0.17
C THR A 142 -14.74 -2.56 -0.62
N LYS A 143 -15.96 -2.06 -0.31
CA LYS A 143 -16.30 -0.67 -0.56
C LYS A 143 -15.45 0.30 0.27
N GLU A 144 -15.01 -0.13 1.45
CA GLU A 144 -14.13 0.63 2.32
C GLU A 144 -12.75 0.81 1.67
N ASP A 145 -12.17 -0.26 1.14
CA ASP A 145 -10.89 -0.22 0.43
C ASP A 145 -10.96 0.66 -0.82
N ALA A 146 -12.03 0.52 -1.60
CA ALA A 146 -12.25 1.34 -2.80
C ALA A 146 -12.48 2.82 -2.45
N ALA A 147 -13.19 3.11 -1.35
CA ALA A 147 -13.40 4.48 -0.86
C ALA A 147 -12.09 5.09 -0.35
N GLU A 148 -11.26 4.32 0.36
CA GLU A 148 -9.94 4.78 0.81
C GLU A 148 -9.01 5.07 -0.37
N ALA A 149 -8.97 4.18 -1.37
CA ALA A 149 -8.21 4.38 -2.60
C ALA A 149 -8.67 5.63 -3.38
N MET A 150 -9.98 5.81 -3.54
CA MET A 150 -10.55 7.01 -4.18
C MET A 150 -10.17 8.28 -3.43
N ASN A 151 -10.29 8.26 -2.10
CA ASN A 151 -9.91 9.40 -1.26
C ASN A 151 -8.43 9.75 -1.42
N GLU A 152 -7.54 8.76 -1.42
CA GLU A 152 -6.11 8.95 -1.62
C GLU A 152 -5.81 9.53 -3.02
N MET A 153 -6.47 9.04 -4.08
CA MET A 153 -6.33 9.62 -5.42
C MET A 153 -6.70 11.10 -5.45
N LEU A 154 -7.86 11.45 -4.91
CA LEU A 154 -8.36 12.83 -4.91
C LEU A 154 -7.52 13.74 -4.01
N ALA A 155 -7.04 13.24 -2.88
CA ALA A 155 -6.19 14.00 -1.95
C ALA A 155 -4.77 14.21 -2.47
N SER A 156 -4.23 13.30 -3.29
CA SER A 156 -2.87 13.37 -3.83
C SER A 156 -2.64 14.55 -4.78
N GLY A 157 -3.71 15.07 -5.39
CA GLY A 157 -3.64 16.08 -6.45
C GLY A 157 -3.00 15.59 -7.76
N ALA A 158 -2.64 14.30 -7.85
CA ALA A 158 -2.03 13.71 -9.04
C ALA A 158 -3.06 13.29 -10.09
N PHE A 159 -4.32 13.17 -9.72
CA PHE A 159 -5.39 12.64 -10.56
C PHE A 159 -6.55 13.63 -10.63
N SER A 160 -7.05 13.85 -11.86
CA SER A 160 -8.37 14.47 -12.05
C SER A 160 -9.47 13.50 -11.58
N TRP A 161 -10.69 14.01 -11.40
CA TRP A 161 -11.84 13.15 -11.13
C TRP A 161 -12.01 12.05 -12.20
N ASP A 162 -11.90 12.42 -13.46
CA ASP A 162 -12.12 11.49 -14.57
C ASP A 162 -11.02 10.39 -14.59
N THR A 163 -9.77 10.78 -14.36
CA THR A 163 -8.68 9.82 -14.21
C THR A 163 -8.91 8.90 -13.00
N ALA A 164 -9.26 9.45 -11.83
CA ALA A 164 -9.48 8.66 -10.62
C ALA A 164 -10.64 7.67 -10.80
N ASN A 165 -11.74 8.12 -11.43
CA ASN A 165 -12.90 7.27 -11.72
C ASN A 165 -12.54 6.10 -12.66
N ASN A 166 -11.73 6.34 -13.69
CA ASN A 166 -11.31 5.31 -14.63
C ASN A 166 -10.24 4.38 -14.05
N LEU A 167 -9.36 4.90 -13.18
CA LEU A 167 -8.25 4.14 -12.60
C LEU A 167 -8.69 3.27 -11.42
N LEU A 168 -9.71 3.69 -10.64
CA LEU A 168 -10.13 2.97 -9.43
C LEU A 168 -10.46 1.49 -9.69
N PRO A 169 -11.22 1.11 -10.75
CA PRO A 169 -11.45 -0.29 -11.06
C PRO A 169 -10.14 -1.06 -11.32
N GLN A 170 -9.16 -0.44 -11.95
CA GLN A 170 -7.84 -1.04 -12.21
C GLN A 170 -7.05 -1.23 -10.93
N ILE A 171 -7.06 -0.24 -10.03
CA ILE A 171 -6.45 -0.36 -8.70
C ILE A 171 -7.03 -1.56 -7.95
N MET A 172 -8.36 -1.69 -7.89
CA MET A 172 -9.02 -2.82 -7.23
C MET A 172 -8.69 -4.15 -7.89
N LYS A 173 -8.60 -4.20 -9.23
CA LYS A 173 -8.16 -5.35 -10.00
C LYS A 173 -6.75 -5.79 -9.61
N PHE A 174 -5.79 -4.87 -9.59
CA PHE A 174 -4.40 -5.19 -9.23
C PHE A 174 -4.24 -5.53 -7.76
N ALA A 175 -5.03 -4.92 -6.86
CA ALA A 175 -5.09 -5.31 -5.46
C ALA A 175 -5.57 -6.77 -5.30
N THR A 176 -6.64 -7.15 -5.99
CA THR A 176 -7.15 -8.52 -6.00
C THR A 176 -6.13 -9.50 -6.60
N ALA A 177 -5.46 -9.12 -7.69
CA ALA A 177 -4.49 -9.96 -8.37
C ALA A 177 -3.23 -10.25 -7.52
N SER A 178 -2.78 -9.26 -6.73
CA SER A 178 -1.49 -9.30 -6.02
C SER A 178 -1.59 -9.37 -4.49
N GLY A 179 -2.76 -9.09 -3.92
CA GLY A 179 -2.93 -8.91 -2.47
C GLY A 179 -2.32 -7.61 -1.93
N ALA A 180 -1.94 -6.68 -2.80
CA ALA A 180 -1.46 -5.36 -2.39
C ALA A 180 -2.62 -4.49 -1.86
N SER A 181 -2.30 -3.55 -0.95
CA SER A 181 -3.27 -2.56 -0.49
C SER A 181 -3.66 -1.62 -1.64
N PRO A 182 -4.96 -1.40 -1.92
CA PRO A 182 -5.40 -0.43 -2.93
C PRO A 182 -4.83 0.97 -2.70
N ARG A 183 -4.73 1.41 -1.45
CA ARG A 183 -4.14 2.69 -1.08
C ARG A 183 -2.66 2.78 -1.47
N ASP A 184 -1.87 1.73 -1.21
CA ASP A 184 -0.45 1.73 -1.53
C ASP A 184 -0.23 1.73 -3.05
N LEU A 185 -1.09 1.03 -3.81
CA LEU A 185 -1.09 1.09 -5.28
C LEU A 185 -1.39 2.50 -5.80
N VAL A 186 -2.33 3.22 -5.17
CA VAL A 186 -2.60 4.63 -5.51
C VAL A 186 -1.40 5.51 -5.21
N THR A 187 -0.78 5.34 -4.03
CA THR A 187 0.42 6.10 -3.65
C THR A 187 1.56 5.87 -4.64
N MET A 188 1.76 4.62 -5.06
CA MET A 188 2.73 4.24 -6.09
C MET A 188 2.41 4.93 -7.42
N ALA A 189 1.16 4.88 -7.88
CA ALA A 189 0.72 5.53 -9.13
C ALA A 189 0.87 7.06 -9.08
N ALA A 190 0.52 7.69 -7.96
CA ALA A 190 0.69 9.13 -7.75
C ALA A 190 2.17 9.54 -7.85
N LYS A 191 3.06 8.79 -7.21
CA LYS A 191 4.51 9.03 -7.30
C LYS A 191 5.06 8.79 -8.69
N ALA A 192 4.58 7.75 -9.38
CA ALA A 192 4.96 7.49 -10.78
C ALA A 192 4.63 8.69 -11.68
N LYS A 193 3.46 9.29 -11.53
CA LYS A 193 3.10 10.52 -12.27
C LYS A 193 3.94 11.72 -11.86
N GLN A 194 4.04 11.98 -10.55
CA GLN A 194 4.68 13.20 -10.02
C GLN A 194 6.19 13.24 -10.23
N THR A 195 6.87 12.11 -10.13
CA THR A 195 8.34 12.05 -10.10
C THR A 195 8.95 11.35 -11.30
N PHE A 196 8.31 10.33 -11.85
CA PHE A 196 8.77 9.61 -13.04
C PHE A 196 8.18 10.15 -14.34
N GLY A 197 7.17 11.03 -14.27
CA GLY A 197 6.55 11.63 -15.45
C GLY A 197 5.70 10.65 -16.26
N LEU A 198 5.18 9.60 -15.62
CA LEU A 198 4.24 8.68 -16.26
C LEU A 198 2.90 9.37 -16.50
N THR A 199 2.30 9.08 -17.64
CA THR A 199 0.95 9.53 -17.99
C THR A 199 -0.11 8.59 -17.43
N ASP A 200 -1.38 8.97 -17.49
CA ASP A 200 -2.48 8.10 -17.07
C ASP A 200 -2.53 6.81 -17.88
N ASP A 201 -2.18 6.87 -19.17
CA ASP A 201 -2.15 5.73 -20.08
C ASP A 201 -1.00 4.74 -19.78
N ASP A 202 0.05 5.19 -19.09
CA ASP A 202 1.18 4.36 -18.69
C ASP A 202 0.89 3.52 -17.44
N LEU A 203 -0.09 3.91 -16.62
CA LEU A 203 -0.34 3.28 -15.32
C LEU A 203 -0.71 1.79 -15.41
N PRO A 204 -1.56 1.34 -16.35
CA PRO A 204 -1.83 -0.09 -16.50
C PRO A 204 -0.57 -0.90 -16.90
N ALA A 205 0.30 -0.32 -17.71
CA ALA A 205 1.59 -0.94 -18.06
C ALA A 205 2.51 -1.00 -16.84
N MET A 206 2.60 0.08 -16.06
CA MET A 206 3.37 0.15 -14.82
C MET A 206 3.01 -0.99 -13.87
N PHE A 207 1.72 -1.21 -13.58
CA PHE A 207 1.28 -2.27 -12.68
C PHE A 207 1.60 -3.66 -13.22
N ASN A 208 1.38 -3.89 -14.51
CA ASN A 208 1.73 -5.18 -15.14
C ASN A 208 3.23 -5.44 -15.14
N MET A 209 4.05 -4.42 -15.36
CA MET A 209 5.52 -4.50 -15.25
C MET A 209 5.94 -4.87 -13.82
N ALA A 210 5.32 -4.28 -12.79
CA ALA A 210 5.60 -4.59 -11.41
C ALA A 210 5.17 -6.02 -11.03
N VAL A 211 4.01 -6.49 -11.50
CA VAL A 211 3.58 -7.89 -11.33
C VAL A 211 4.56 -8.85 -12.01
N ALA A 212 5.01 -8.54 -13.23
CA ALA A 212 5.97 -9.39 -13.94
C ALA A 212 7.33 -9.42 -13.24
N ALA A 213 7.80 -8.30 -12.72
CA ALA A 213 9.03 -8.23 -11.92
C ALA A 213 8.94 -9.18 -10.72
N GLY A 214 7.88 -9.09 -9.92
CA GLY A 214 7.69 -9.95 -8.74
C GLY A 214 7.64 -11.44 -9.07
N LYS A 215 7.12 -11.81 -10.25
CA LYS A 215 7.14 -13.21 -10.72
C LYS A 215 8.53 -13.70 -11.12
N ALA A 216 9.37 -12.79 -11.62
CA ALA A 216 10.74 -13.11 -11.98
C ALA A 216 11.65 -13.27 -10.74
N GLY A 217 11.25 -12.68 -9.60
CA GLY A 217 12.02 -12.70 -8.36
C GLY A 217 11.19 -12.96 -7.11
N ASN A 218 11.57 -12.32 -6.01
CA ASN A 218 10.93 -12.48 -4.70
C ASN A 218 10.32 -11.18 -4.15
N PHE A 219 10.31 -10.11 -4.93
CA PHE A 219 9.80 -8.80 -4.53
C PHE A 219 8.47 -8.54 -5.23
N GLU A 220 7.39 -9.12 -4.68
CA GLU A 220 6.06 -9.07 -5.28
C GLU A 220 5.43 -7.67 -5.25
N LEU A 221 4.43 -7.41 -6.11
CA LEU A 221 3.74 -6.12 -6.19
C LEU A 221 3.20 -5.65 -4.84
N ARG A 222 2.77 -6.55 -3.97
CA ARG A 222 2.35 -6.22 -2.61
C ARG A 222 3.45 -5.54 -1.81
N ASP A 223 4.68 -6.05 -1.89
CA ASP A 223 5.83 -5.50 -1.19
C ASP A 223 6.35 -4.25 -1.92
N MET A 224 6.34 -4.26 -3.26
CA MET A 224 6.71 -3.11 -4.10
C MET A 224 5.86 -1.88 -3.82
N ALA A 225 4.55 -2.04 -3.62
CA ALA A 225 3.62 -0.94 -3.40
C ALA A 225 4.02 -0.07 -2.20
N GLU A 226 4.60 -0.67 -1.16
CA GLU A 226 5.12 0.04 0.02
C GLU A 226 6.39 0.85 -0.28
N TYR A 227 7.31 0.29 -1.12
CA TYR A 227 8.66 0.85 -1.29
C TYR A 227 8.85 1.65 -2.58
N LEU A 228 8.13 1.32 -3.66
CA LEU A 228 8.34 1.98 -4.95
C LEU A 228 8.00 3.47 -4.93
N GLY A 229 7.03 3.91 -4.14
CA GLY A 229 6.73 5.34 -4.01
C GLY A 229 7.93 6.17 -3.55
N PRO A 230 8.54 5.88 -2.38
CA PRO A 230 9.77 6.52 -1.93
C PRO A 230 10.95 6.33 -2.90
N GLN A 231 11.12 5.16 -3.48
CA GLN A 231 12.19 4.88 -4.44
C GLN A 231 12.05 5.72 -5.70
N MET A 232 10.86 5.83 -6.27
CA MET A 232 10.59 6.66 -7.44
C MET A 232 10.82 8.16 -7.15
N ALA A 233 10.48 8.63 -5.95
CA ALA A 233 10.77 10.01 -5.57
C ALA A 233 12.28 10.29 -5.60
N LEU A 234 13.09 9.39 -5.06
CA LEU A 234 14.56 9.53 -5.04
C LEU A 234 15.18 9.32 -6.43
N ALA A 235 14.80 8.27 -7.13
CA ALA A 235 15.31 7.94 -8.45
C ALA A 235 14.85 8.95 -9.52
N GLY A 236 13.64 9.50 -9.42
CA GLY A 236 13.13 10.54 -10.29
C GLY A 236 13.90 11.85 -10.16
N ASN A 237 14.24 12.25 -8.94
CA ASN A 237 15.15 13.39 -8.67
C ASN A 237 16.54 13.15 -9.24
N ALA A 238 16.92 11.89 -9.35
CA ALA A 238 18.17 11.42 -9.95
C ALA A 238 18.13 11.34 -11.49
N GLY A 239 17.02 11.68 -12.11
CA GLY A 239 16.85 11.66 -13.57
C GLY A 239 16.32 10.38 -14.18
N MET A 240 16.02 9.34 -13.38
CA MET A 240 15.29 8.16 -13.86
C MET A 240 13.84 8.52 -14.12
N LYS A 241 13.36 8.28 -15.35
CA LYS A 241 12.01 8.71 -15.77
C LYS A 241 11.37 7.71 -16.73
N GLY A 242 10.05 7.81 -16.84
CA GLY A 242 9.26 7.02 -17.76
C GLY A 242 9.26 5.54 -17.44
N LEU A 243 8.66 4.76 -18.32
CA LEU A 243 8.61 3.30 -18.18
C LEU A 243 9.99 2.65 -18.27
N ASP A 244 10.96 3.27 -18.97
CA ASP A 244 12.32 2.75 -19.03
C ASP A 244 13.05 2.88 -17.70
N GLY A 245 12.94 4.04 -17.02
CA GLY A 245 13.46 4.22 -15.67
C GLY A 245 12.78 3.29 -14.67
N LEU A 246 11.47 3.11 -14.79
CA LEU A 246 10.73 2.17 -13.96
C LEU A 246 11.19 0.72 -14.16
N GLN A 247 11.38 0.28 -15.41
CA GLN A 247 11.88 -1.06 -15.71
C GLN A 247 13.20 -1.35 -14.97
N LYS A 248 14.14 -0.41 -15.02
CA LYS A 248 15.43 -0.55 -14.35
C LYS A 248 15.30 -0.55 -12.83
N LEU A 249 14.44 0.30 -12.27
CA LEU A 249 14.19 0.33 -10.84
C LEU A 249 13.54 -0.98 -10.32
N LEU A 250 12.57 -1.51 -11.05
CA LEU A 250 11.94 -2.80 -10.75
C LEU A 250 12.98 -3.93 -10.80
N ALA A 251 13.73 -4.02 -11.88
CA ALA A 251 14.76 -5.05 -12.03
C ALA A 251 15.84 -4.95 -10.94
N PHE A 252 16.20 -3.74 -10.53
CA PHE A 252 17.13 -3.54 -9.42
C PHE A 252 16.58 -4.05 -8.08
N ASN A 253 15.31 -3.84 -7.79
CA ASN A 253 14.68 -4.37 -6.58
C ASN A 253 14.73 -5.90 -6.53
N GLU A 254 14.47 -6.58 -7.67
CA GLU A 254 14.54 -8.04 -7.73
C GLU A 254 15.97 -8.55 -7.48
N VAL A 255 16.95 -7.89 -8.07
CA VAL A 255 18.35 -8.26 -7.87
C VAL A 255 18.79 -7.94 -6.44
N ALA A 256 18.37 -6.82 -5.84
CA ALA A 256 18.65 -6.50 -4.44
C ALA A 256 18.05 -7.54 -3.49
N GLY A 257 16.91 -8.14 -3.86
CA GLY A 257 16.28 -9.25 -3.13
C GLY A 257 17.17 -10.50 -2.99
N ILE A 258 18.12 -10.71 -3.91
CA ILE A 258 19.07 -11.84 -3.82
C ILE A 258 19.95 -11.72 -2.58
N ALA A 259 20.37 -10.50 -2.24
CA ALA A 259 21.28 -10.22 -1.12
C ALA A 259 20.54 -9.80 0.17
N ALA A 260 19.21 -9.79 0.16
CA ALA A 260 18.39 -9.43 1.30
C ALA A 260 17.77 -10.67 1.95
N GLY A 261 17.54 -10.61 3.26
CA GLY A 261 16.85 -11.66 4.02
C GLY A 261 15.33 -11.63 3.89
N SER A 262 14.77 -10.54 3.35
CA SER A 262 13.33 -10.34 3.14
C SER A 262 13.07 -9.28 2.07
N SER A 263 11.84 -9.27 1.50
CA SER A 263 11.38 -8.23 0.57
C SER A 263 11.46 -6.82 1.19
N SER A 264 11.07 -6.69 2.45
CA SER A 264 11.17 -5.41 3.18
C SER A 264 12.61 -4.93 3.34
N GLU A 265 13.56 -5.84 3.59
CA GLU A 265 14.98 -5.49 3.62
C GLU A 265 15.46 -5.06 2.24
N ALA A 266 15.10 -5.77 1.18
CA ALA A 266 15.43 -5.41 -0.19
C ALA A 266 14.94 -4.01 -0.55
N GLY A 267 13.66 -3.73 -0.30
CA GLY A 267 13.04 -2.42 -0.57
C GLY A 267 13.73 -1.27 0.17
N ASN A 268 14.01 -1.46 1.47
CA ASN A 268 14.74 -0.48 2.28
C ASN A 268 16.18 -0.26 1.79
N ASN A 269 16.87 -1.33 1.38
CA ASN A 269 18.25 -1.24 0.87
C ASN A 269 18.31 -0.36 -0.39
N VAL A 270 17.32 -0.50 -1.27
CA VAL A 270 17.22 0.33 -2.48
C VAL A 270 16.91 1.78 -2.11
N VAL A 271 15.97 2.04 -1.19
CA VAL A 271 15.69 3.40 -0.69
C VAL A 271 16.97 4.04 -0.12
N ASN A 272 17.69 3.31 0.75
CA ASN A 272 18.90 3.81 1.38
C ASN A 272 20.00 4.11 0.35
N LEU A 273 20.20 3.20 -0.61
CA LEU A 273 21.19 3.42 -1.69
C LEU A 273 20.84 4.69 -2.48
N LEU A 274 19.62 4.81 -2.97
CA LEU A 274 19.19 5.96 -3.77
C LEU A 274 19.31 7.27 -2.99
N ALA A 275 18.93 7.29 -1.72
CA ALA A 275 19.06 8.46 -0.87
C ALA A 275 20.53 8.89 -0.68
N LYS A 276 21.43 7.93 -0.54
CA LYS A 276 22.87 8.20 -0.35
C LYS A 276 23.56 8.63 -1.64
N LEU A 277 23.25 8.02 -2.79
CA LEU A 277 23.90 8.36 -4.06
C LEU A 277 23.84 9.86 -4.39
N PHE A 278 22.79 10.56 -3.97
CA PHE A 278 22.57 11.98 -4.25
C PHE A 278 22.73 12.89 -3.03
N SER A 279 23.24 12.37 -1.91
CA SER A 279 23.48 13.18 -0.72
C SER A 279 24.76 14.02 -0.84
N SER A 280 24.75 15.22 -0.26
CA SER A 280 25.93 16.08 -0.16
C SER A 280 27.04 15.45 0.66
N GLU A 281 26.68 14.60 1.63
CA GLU A 281 27.61 13.82 2.44
C GLU A 281 28.40 12.84 1.57
N SER A 282 27.72 12.04 0.75
CA SER A 282 28.36 11.10 -0.18
C SER A 282 29.20 11.83 -1.22
N ALA A 283 28.76 12.95 -1.72
CA ALA A 283 29.52 13.80 -2.64
C ALA A 283 30.84 14.32 -2.01
N THR A 284 30.80 14.68 -0.73
CA THR A 284 31.97 15.13 0.01
C THR A 284 32.95 13.99 0.28
N ARG A 285 32.44 12.83 0.71
CA ARG A 285 33.26 11.64 0.98
C ARG A 285 33.86 11.05 -0.30
N ALA A 286 33.19 11.13 -1.43
CA ALA A 286 33.71 10.68 -2.73
C ALA A 286 35.02 11.36 -3.12
N LYS A 287 35.21 12.64 -2.75
CA LYS A 287 36.44 13.39 -3.04
C LYS A 287 37.68 12.81 -2.33
N SER A 288 37.50 12.10 -1.23
CA SER A 288 38.62 11.42 -0.51
C SER A 288 39.02 10.08 -1.15
N ILE A 289 38.14 9.51 -1.97
CA ILE A 289 38.42 8.26 -2.70
C ILE A 289 39.13 8.62 -4.00
N THR A 290 40.34 8.11 -4.21
CA THR A 290 41.15 8.45 -5.39
C THR A 290 41.15 7.31 -6.42
N ILE A 291 40.93 7.69 -7.68
CA ILE A 291 41.18 6.84 -8.85
C ILE A 291 42.25 7.57 -9.70
N ASP A 292 43.32 6.89 -9.98
CA ASP A 292 44.48 7.46 -10.72
C ASP A 292 44.97 8.79 -10.14
N GLY A 293 44.99 8.89 -8.80
CA GLY A 293 45.43 10.08 -8.08
C GLY A 293 44.49 11.25 -8.04
N LYS A 294 43.25 11.12 -8.58
CA LYS A 294 42.22 12.13 -8.57
C LYS A 294 41.04 11.72 -7.70
N GLY A 295 40.54 12.63 -6.86
CA GLY A 295 39.32 12.43 -6.07
C GLY A 295 38.10 12.25 -6.97
N ILE A 296 37.13 11.47 -6.52
CA ILE A 296 35.91 11.20 -7.28
C ILE A 296 34.93 12.36 -7.17
N ASP A 297 34.56 12.95 -8.32
CA ASP A 297 33.41 13.83 -8.45
C ASP A 297 32.14 12.98 -8.66
N LEU A 298 31.53 12.51 -7.56
CA LEU A 298 30.36 11.64 -7.62
C LEU A 298 29.17 12.30 -8.34
N PRO A 299 28.71 13.52 -7.98
CA PRO A 299 27.60 14.17 -8.66
C PRO A 299 27.87 14.36 -10.16
N GLY A 300 29.03 14.87 -10.51
CA GLY A 300 29.39 15.07 -11.92
C GLY A 300 29.53 13.74 -12.69
N THR A 301 29.94 12.68 -12.03
CA THR A 301 30.02 11.33 -12.65
C THR A 301 28.62 10.77 -12.92
N LEU A 302 27.69 10.90 -11.97
CA LEU A 302 26.30 10.44 -12.14
C LEU A 302 25.57 11.29 -13.19
N THR A 303 25.75 12.62 -13.17
CA THR A 303 25.14 13.53 -14.17
C THR A 303 25.60 13.20 -15.58
N ARG A 304 26.91 13.09 -15.80
CA ARG A 304 27.45 12.70 -17.12
C ARG A 304 26.99 11.33 -17.58
N ALA A 305 26.83 10.36 -16.66
CA ALA A 305 26.32 9.06 -16.98
C ALA A 305 24.86 9.14 -17.48
N MET A 306 24.00 9.89 -16.79
CA MET A 306 22.62 10.13 -17.20
C MET A 306 22.49 10.82 -18.55
N GLU A 307 23.34 11.83 -18.82
CA GLU A 307 23.41 12.48 -20.13
C GLU A 307 23.75 11.51 -21.27
N ASN A 308 24.45 10.42 -20.96
CA ASN A 308 24.78 9.34 -21.88
C ASN A 308 23.79 8.14 -21.80
N GLY A 309 22.63 8.31 -21.16
CA GLY A 309 21.61 7.27 -21.08
C GLY A 309 21.92 6.12 -20.10
N ILE A 310 22.95 6.30 -19.24
CA ILE A 310 23.33 5.35 -18.21
C ILE A 310 22.61 5.73 -16.91
N ASP A 311 21.81 4.84 -16.33
CA ASP A 311 21.13 5.12 -15.08
C ASP A 311 22.11 5.26 -13.90
N PRO A 312 21.70 5.96 -12.82
CA PRO A 312 22.58 6.25 -11.67
C PRO A 312 23.07 4.99 -10.95
N ILE A 313 22.29 3.91 -10.93
CA ILE A 313 22.64 2.65 -10.27
C ILE A 313 23.75 1.97 -11.05
N GLU A 314 23.59 1.89 -12.37
CA GLU A 314 24.63 1.36 -13.26
C GLU A 314 25.89 2.21 -13.23
N ALA A 315 25.74 3.54 -13.22
CA ALA A 315 26.87 4.45 -13.13
C ALA A 315 27.66 4.26 -11.83
N PHE A 316 26.97 4.09 -10.70
CA PHE A 316 27.61 3.81 -9.43
C PHE A 316 28.23 2.42 -9.39
N SER A 317 27.59 1.41 -9.95
CA SER A 317 28.17 0.07 -10.10
C SER A 317 29.50 0.11 -10.88
N ARG A 318 29.51 0.82 -12.03
CA ARG A 318 30.75 1.01 -12.82
C ARG A 318 31.86 1.77 -12.06
N LEU A 319 31.45 2.70 -11.17
CA LEU A 319 32.38 3.40 -10.32
C LEU A 319 33.03 2.45 -9.29
N THR A 320 32.25 1.56 -8.67
CA THR A 320 32.78 0.55 -7.75
C THR A 320 33.76 -0.40 -8.45
N ASP A 321 33.51 -0.71 -9.73
CA ASP A 321 34.42 -1.50 -10.55
C ASP A 321 35.79 -0.83 -10.71
N LYS A 322 35.77 0.45 -11.01
CA LYS A 322 37.04 1.21 -11.17
C LYS A 322 37.81 1.30 -9.87
N VAL A 323 37.16 1.49 -8.74
CA VAL A 323 37.78 1.55 -7.42
C VAL A 323 38.43 0.22 -7.05
N THR A 324 37.80 -0.91 -7.40
CA THR A 324 38.27 -2.26 -7.05
C THR A 324 39.11 -2.94 -8.12
N ALA A 325 39.34 -2.32 -9.29
CA ALA A 325 39.98 -2.93 -10.46
C ALA A 325 41.37 -3.56 -10.16
N ASN A 326 42.12 -2.95 -9.26
CA ASN A 326 43.47 -3.41 -8.90
C ASN A 326 43.51 -4.28 -7.63
N ASN A 327 42.37 -4.62 -7.03
CA ASN A 327 42.33 -5.45 -5.81
C ASN A 327 42.19 -6.92 -6.15
N LYS A 328 43.30 -7.67 -5.99
CA LYS A 328 43.33 -9.11 -6.31
C LYS A 328 42.36 -9.92 -5.42
N GLN A 329 42.22 -9.58 -4.15
CA GLN A 329 41.34 -10.29 -3.22
C GLN A 329 39.88 -10.10 -3.61
N TYR A 330 39.50 -8.91 -4.02
CA TYR A 330 38.14 -8.63 -4.52
C TYR A 330 37.83 -9.42 -5.80
N GLN A 331 38.78 -9.49 -6.73
CA GLN A 331 38.63 -10.27 -7.97
C GLN A 331 38.51 -11.77 -7.70
N GLU A 332 39.23 -12.29 -6.72
CA GLU A 332 39.16 -13.70 -6.33
C GLU A 332 37.78 -14.01 -5.69
N LEU A 333 37.30 -13.13 -4.80
CA LEU A 333 35.95 -13.26 -4.23
C LEU A 333 34.85 -13.21 -5.31
N GLN A 334 34.99 -12.38 -6.34
CA GLN A 334 34.11 -12.32 -7.48
C GLN A 334 34.02 -13.64 -8.24
N LYS A 335 35.20 -14.27 -8.52
CA LYS A 335 35.25 -15.59 -9.17
C LYS A 335 34.58 -16.66 -8.32
N ARG A 336 34.84 -16.64 -7.01
CA ARG A 336 34.22 -17.56 -6.04
C ARG A 336 32.71 -17.38 -5.96
N LEU A 337 32.21 -16.14 -5.96
CA LEU A 337 30.78 -15.83 -5.95
C LEU A 337 30.08 -16.40 -7.19
N ALA A 338 30.67 -16.21 -8.38
CA ALA A 338 30.14 -16.74 -9.63
C ALA A 338 30.12 -18.28 -9.67
N ALA A 339 31.04 -18.95 -8.99
CA ALA A 339 31.14 -20.42 -8.92
C ALA A 339 30.26 -21.03 -7.82
N THR A 340 29.72 -20.24 -6.89
CA THR A 340 29.01 -20.71 -5.68
C THR A 340 27.51 -20.69 -5.92
N LYS A 341 26.84 -21.84 -5.69
CA LYS A 341 25.36 -21.96 -5.78
C LYS A 341 24.68 -21.93 -4.41
N ASP A 342 25.42 -22.12 -3.32
CA ASP A 342 24.88 -22.12 -1.96
C ASP A 342 24.68 -20.69 -1.47
N LYS A 343 23.44 -20.34 -1.13
CA LYS A 343 23.05 -18.99 -0.67
C LYS A 343 23.86 -18.54 0.56
N GLY A 344 24.04 -19.41 1.54
CA GLY A 344 24.75 -19.06 2.77
C GLY A 344 26.25 -18.78 2.53
N GLN A 345 26.86 -19.41 1.51
CA GLN A 345 28.21 -19.09 1.09
C GLN A 345 28.25 -17.82 0.24
N GLN A 346 27.25 -17.59 -0.63
CA GLN A 346 27.14 -16.36 -1.38
C GLN A 346 27.05 -15.15 -0.45
N ASP A 347 26.22 -15.20 0.60
CA ASP A 347 26.10 -14.11 1.58
C ASP A 347 27.43 -13.79 2.27
N LYS A 348 28.19 -14.81 2.69
CA LYS A 348 29.52 -14.63 3.30
C LYS A 348 30.53 -14.00 2.33
N ILE A 349 30.47 -14.38 1.06
CA ILE A 349 31.32 -13.82 0.02
C ILE A 349 30.94 -12.36 -0.23
N LEU A 350 29.65 -12.05 -0.36
CA LEU A 350 29.15 -10.68 -0.52
C LEU A 350 29.51 -9.80 0.68
N GLU A 351 29.40 -10.32 1.91
CA GLU A 351 29.84 -9.61 3.10
C GLU A 351 31.36 -9.33 3.08
N SER A 352 32.18 -10.29 2.64
CA SER A 352 33.63 -10.11 2.51
C SER A 352 33.97 -9.07 1.44
N MET A 353 33.26 -9.07 0.31
CA MET A 353 33.39 -8.07 -0.75
C MET A 353 32.96 -6.67 -0.27
N ALA A 354 31.87 -6.58 0.48
CA ALA A 354 31.42 -5.33 1.07
C ALA A 354 32.47 -4.73 2.03
N LYS A 355 33.09 -5.55 2.89
CA LYS A 355 34.20 -5.12 3.78
C LYS A 355 35.40 -4.59 2.99
N ILE A 356 35.71 -5.19 1.83
CA ILE A 356 36.79 -4.66 0.97
C ILE A 356 36.39 -3.29 0.41
N LEU A 357 35.13 -3.13 -0.06
CA LEU A 357 34.61 -1.85 -0.53
C LEU A 357 34.61 -0.77 0.56
N GLU A 358 34.30 -1.16 1.79
CA GLU A 358 34.47 -0.27 2.97
C GLU A 358 35.92 0.18 3.13
N GLY A 359 36.86 -0.73 3.03
CA GLY A 359 38.29 -0.41 3.11
C GLY A 359 38.78 0.56 2.02
N PHE A 360 38.09 0.62 0.87
CA PHE A 360 38.35 1.62 -0.18
C PHE A 360 37.54 2.91 0.00
N GLY A 361 36.78 3.06 1.07
CA GLY A 361 35.96 4.22 1.33
C GLY A 361 34.61 4.20 0.59
N VAL A 362 34.35 3.21 -0.27
CA VAL A 362 33.04 3.10 -0.98
C VAL A 362 31.92 2.83 0.02
N GLY A 363 32.19 2.09 1.08
CA GLY A 363 31.26 1.88 2.20
C GLY A 363 30.86 3.19 2.87
N GLU A 364 31.78 4.14 2.99
CA GLU A 364 31.49 5.45 3.53
C GLU A 364 30.58 6.29 2.64
N LEU A 365 30.63 6.10 1.29
CA LEU A 365 29.75 6.79 0.35
C LEU A 365 28.29 6.39 0.55
N VAL A 366 28.04 5.11 0.74
CA VAL A 366 26.71 4.54 0.88
C VAL A 366 26.27 4.55 2.34
N GLY A 367 27.22 4.47 3.30
CA GLY A 367 26.97 4.56 4.74
C GLY A 367 26.12 3.43 5.30
N ASP A 368 25.91 2.36 4.51
CA ASP A 368 25.06 1.23 4.88
C ASP A 368 25.55 -0.06 4.19
N MET A 369 25.88 -1.06 4.98
CA MET A 369 26.30 -2.39 4.52
C MET A 369 25.24 -3.06 3.62
N GLN A 370 23.97 -2.84 3.91
CA GLN A 370 22.87 -3.43 3.16
C GLN A 370 22.77 -2.83 1.75
N ALA A 371 22.93 -1.51 1.63
CA ALA A 371 22.97 -0.84 0.33
C ALA A 371 24.22 -1.26 -0.50
N LEU A 372 25.35 -1.53 0.15
CA LEU A 372 26.52 -2.13 -0.51
C LEU A 372 26.22 -3.54 -1.03
N LYS A 373 25.54 -4.37 -0.25
CA LYS A 373 25.13 -5.71 -0.70
C LYS A 373 24.19 -5.64 -1.91
N ALA A 374 23.26 -4.68 -1.93
CA ALA A 374 22.36 -4.49 -3.08
C ALA A 374 23.13 -4.15 -4.37
N ILE A 375 24.12 -3.23 -4.30
CA ILE A 375 24.93 -2.90 -5.48
C ILE A 375 25.84 -4.05 -5.90
N LEU A 376 26.34 -4.84 -4.95
CA LEU A 376 27.12 -6.04 -5.26
C LEU A 376 26.27 -7.12 -5.91
N ALA A 377 25.04 -7.32 -5.45
CA ALA A 377 24.10 -8.24 -6.06
C ALA A 377 23.78 -7.82 -7.51
N TYR A 378 23.49 -6.53 -7.72
CA TYR A 378 23.25 -5.95 -9.06
C TYR A 378 24.41 -6.24 -10.02
N ARG A 379 25.62 -5.97 -9.56
CA ARG A 379 26.84 -6.15 -10.37
C ARG A 379 27.15 -7.60 -10.71
N ASN A 380 26.91 -8.51 -9.79
CA ASN A 380 27.36 -9.90 -9.93
C ASN A 380 26.28 -10.83 -10.53
N ASN A 381 25.07 -10.31 -10.85
CA ASN A 381 23.97 -11.08 -11.44
C ASN A 381 23.47 -10.49 -12.77
N PRO A 382 24.34 -10.18 -13.77
CA PRO A 382 23.93 -9.51 -15.01
C PRO A 382 22.97 -10.35 -15.86
N GLU A 383 23.08 -11.67 -15.87
CA GLU A 383 22.20 -12.57 -16.59
C GLU A 383 20.79 -12.54 -16.00
N TYR A 384 20.67 -12.59 -14.68
CA TYR A 384 19.40 -12.50 -13.99
C TYR A 384 18.75 -11.13 -14.19
N LEU A 385 19.54 -10.04 -14.07
CA LEU A 385 19.07 -8.68 -14.33
C LEU A 385 18.47 -8.58 -15.73
N LYS A 386 19.18 -9.08 -16.74
CA LYS A 386 18.72 -9.07 -18.14
C LYS A 386 17.45 -9.90 -18.35
N GLN A 387 17.34 -11.04 -17.69
CA GLN A 387 16.12 -11.87 -17.72
C GLN A 387 14.95 -11.08 -17.16
N VAL A 388 15.09 -10.52 -15.95
CA VAL A 388 14.03 -9.73 -15.28
C VAL A 388 13.64 -8.52 -16.14
N GLU A 389 14.60 -7.75 -16.66
CA GLU A 389 14.33 -6.62 -17.56
C GLU A 389 13.56 -7.05 -18.81
N THR A 390 13.85 -8.22 -19.35
CA THR A 390 13.16 -8.76 -20.54
C THR A 390 11.71 -9.09 -20.20
N GLU A 391 11.45 -9.78 -19.10
CA GLU A 391 10.10 -10.14 -18.66
C GLU A 391 9.25 -8.89 -18.34
N ILE A 392 9.85 -7.89 -17.72
CA ILE A 392 9.20 -6.60 -17.44
C ILE A 392 8.87 -5.86 -18.73
N SER A 393 9.83 -5.76 -19.66
CA SER A 393 9.65 -5.00 -20.92
C SER A 393 8.55 -5.57 -21.82
N GLN A 394 8.38 -6.89 -21.82
CA GLN A 394 7.31 -7.57 -22.58
C GLN A 394 5.92 -7.08 -22.19
N GLN A 395 5.71 -6.67 -20.94
CA GLN A 395 4.40 -6.19 -20.48
C GLN A 395 3.93 -4.91 -21.19
N ARG A 396 4.84 -4.17 -21.80
CA ARG A 396 4.52 -2.96 -22.55
C ARG A 396 3.91 -3.24 -23.93
N THR A 397 4.22 -4.39 -24.50
CA THR A 397 3.83 -4.77 -25.87
C THR A 397 2.76 -5.85 -25.93
N LEU A 398 2.55 -6.60 -24.84
CA LEU A 398 1.50 -7.61 -24.75
C LEU A 398 0.11 -6.96 -24.83
N PRO A 399 -0.84 -7.59 -25.56
CA PRO A 399 -2.22 -7.16 -25.57
C PRO A 399 -2.85 -7.16 -24.18
N GLU A 400 -3.85 -6.32 -23.98
CA GLU A 400 -4.68 -6.37 -22.78
C GLU A 400 -5.29 -7.78 -22.60
N GLY A 401 -5.37 -8.25 -21.36
CA GLY A 401 -5.83 -9.61 -21.03
C GLY A 401 -4.75 -10.69 -21.13
N GLN A 402 -3.57 -10.39 -21.68
CA GLN A 402 -2.43 -11.31 -21.78
C GLN A 402 -1.25 -10.88 -20.89
N ARG A 403 -1.33 -9.71 -20.29
CA ARG A 403 -0.31 -9.17 -19.39
C ARG A 403 -0.34 -9.89 -18.04
N ALA A 404 0.75 -9.83 -17.31
CA ALA A 404 0.95 -10.57 -16.07
C ALA A 404 -0.17 -10.36 -15.05
N GLY A 405 -0.49 -9.12 -14.71
CA GLY A 405 -1.55 -8.79 -13.74
C GLY A 405 -2.96 -9.09 -14.25
N ASP A 406 -3.18 -9.03 -15.57
CA ASP A 406 -4.48 -9.39 -16.17
C ASP A 406 -4.75 -10.90 -16.00
N LEU A 407 -3.72 -11.72 -16.23
CA LEU A 407 -3.81 -13.18 -16.08
C LEU A 407 -4.01 -13.56 -14.60
N ASP A 408 -3.29 -12.91 -13.69
CA ASP A 408 -3.45 -13.14 -12.25
C ASP A 408 -4.84 -12.77 -11.76
N PHE A 409 -5.34 -11.61 -12.19
CA PHE A 409 -6.70 -11.21 -11.86
C PHE A 409 -7.73 -12.22 -12.40
N LYS A 410 -7.57 -12.65 -13.64
CA LYS A 410 -8.46 -13.65 -14.25
C LYS A 410 -8.44 -14.97 -13.46
N PHE A 411 -7.28 -15.36 -12.97
CA PHE A 411 -7.14 -16.55 -12.13
C PHE A 411 -7.80 -16.34 -10.77
N MET A 412 -7.50 -15.24 -10.06
CA MET A 412 -8.05 -14.92 -8.75
C MET A 412 -9.56 -14.72 -8.78
N SER A 413 -10.09 -14.04 -9.79
CA SER A 413 -11.54 -13.83 -9.96
C SER A 413 -12.33 -15.13 -10.23
N GLY A 414 -11.66 -16.20 -10.64
CA GLY A 414 -12.24 -17.53 -10.77
C GLY A 414 -12.44 -18.27 -9.45
N THR A 415 -11.81 -17.82 -8.35
CA THR A 415 -11.83 -18.50 -7.04
C THR A 415 -13.20 -18.42 -6.36
N ASN A 416 -13.50 -19.38 -5.49
CA ASN A 416 -14.72 -19.37 -4.70
C ASN A 416 -14.72 -18.24 -3.66
N ASP A 417 -13.55 -17.85 -3.17
CA ASP A 417 -13.41 -16.73 -2.24
C ASP A 417 -13.83 -15.42 -2.88
N PHE A 418 -13.29 -15.08 -4.06
CA PHE A 418 -13.70 -13.91 -4.82
C PHE A 418 -15.19 -13.89 -5.12
N LYS A 419 -15.77 -15.02 -5.58
CA LYS A 419 -17.21 -15.10 -5.87
C LYS A 419 -18.05 -14.90 -4.61
N THR A 420 -17.61 -15.40 -3.47
CA THR A 420 -18.29 -15.22 -2.18
C THR A 420 -18.21 -13.75 -1.73
N GLU A 421 -17.07 -13.11 -1.89
CA GLU A 421 -16.87 -11.69 -1.60
C GLU A 421 -17.76 -10.82 -2.50
N GLN A 422 -17.81 -11.09 -3.79
CA GLN A 422 -18.71 -10.39 -4.74
C GLN A 422 -20.19 -10.57 -4.38
N ALA A 423 -20.60 -11.75 -3.95
CA ALA A 423 -21.97 -11.98 -3.48
C ALA A 423 -22.27 -11.16 -2.21
N LYS A 424 -21.33 -11.09 -1.25
CA LYS A 424 -21.46 -10.22 -0.06
C LYS A 424 -21.54 -8.75 -0.44
N ASN A 425 -20.67 -8.27 -1.33
CA ASN A 425 -20.69 -6.88 -1.81
C ASN A 425 -22.03 -6.54 -2.47
N THR A 426 -22.54 -7.43 -3.32
CA THR A 426 -23.85 -7.27 -3.98
C THR A 426 -24.98 -7.17 -2.96
N LEU A 427 -24.98 -8.05 -1.95
CA LEU A 427 -25.96 -8.04 -0.88
C LEU A 427 -25.85 -6.74 -0.06
N GLU A 428 -24.65 -6.32 0.29
CA GLU A 428 -24.42 -5.12 1.07
C GLU A 428 -24.87 -3.85 0.34
N PHE A 429 -24.51 -3.68 -0.93
CA PHE A 429 -24.99 -2.56 -1.74
C PHE A 429 -26.53 -2.58 -1.89
N SER A 430 -27.14 -3.76 -2.07
CA SER A 430 -28.59 -3.89 -2.14
C SER A 430 -29.27 -3.51 -0.82
N GLN A 431 -28.70 -3.91 0.32
CA GLN A 431 -29.20 -3.51 1.64
C GLN A 431 -29.06 -2.01 1.84
N MET A 432 -27.93 -1.40 1.47
CA MET A 432 -27.72 0.05 1.55
C MET A 432 -28.73 0.82 0.72
N ASP A 433 -29.00 0.37 -0.50
CA ASP A 433 -30.03 1.02 -1.36
C ASP A 433 -31.44 0.86 -0.77
N SER A 434 -31.73 -0.30 -0.18
CA SER A 434 -33.05 -0.57 0.43
C SER A 434 -33.28 0.24 1.71
N VAL A 435 -32.20 0.48 2.51
CA VAL A 435 -32.33 1.24 3.76
C VAL A 435 -32.08 2.74 3.60
N LYS A 436 -31.69 3.21 2.41
CA LYS A 436 -31.43 4.64 2.17
C LYS A 436 -32.63 5.50 2.54
N LYS A 437 -33.85 5.13 2.09
CA LYS A 437 -35.07 5.85 2.42
C LYS A 437 -35.34 5.87 3.92
N LEU A 438 -34.98 4.83 4.64
CA LEU A 438 -35.10 4.73 6.09
C LEU A 438 -34.05 5.59 6.80
N ALA A 439 -32.84 5.62 6.30
CA ALA A 439 -31.78 6.50 6.79
C ALA A 439 -32.11 7.98 6.58
N ASP A 440 -32.64 8.32 5.39
CA ASP A 440 -33.13 9.67 5.06
C ASP A 440 -34.28 10.08 5.99
N ALA A 441 -35.23 9.17 6.24
CA ALA A 441 -36.31 9.40 7.19
C ALA A 441 -35.83 9.60 8.62
N SER A 442 -34.79 8.84 9.05
CA SER A 442 -34.17 9.02 10.38
C SER A 442 -33.50 10.38 10.52
N GLY A 443 -32.83 10.87 9.47
CA GLY A 443 -32.30 12.22 9.41
C GLY A 443 -33.40 13.29 9.55
N THR A 444 -34.47 13.14 8.81
CA THR A 444 -35.64 14.07 8.89
C THR A 444 -36.29 14.09 10.30
N VAL A 445 -36.34 12.92 10.96
CA VAL A 445 -36.85 12.85 12.36
C VAL A 445 -35.88 13.54 13.31
N ALA A 446 -34.55 13.35 13.14
CA ALA A 446 -33.56 14.04 13.95
C ALA A 446 -33.62 15.57 13.78
N ASP A 447 -33.81 16.06 12.55
CA ASP A 447 -34.02 17.48 12.26
C ASP A 447 -35.28 18.02 12.92
N ALA A 448 -36.38 17.26 12.86
CA ALA A 448 -37.63 17.63 13.52
C ALA A 448 -37.50 17.69 15.06
N ILE A 449 -36.78 16.76 15.66
CA ILE A 449 -36.49 16.75 17.09
C ILE A 449 -35.61 17.96 17.48
N SER A 450 -34.58 18.25 16.70
CA SER A 450 -33.66 19.40 16.92
C SER A 450 -34.45 20.71 16.82
N TRP A 451 -35.29 20.87 15.79
CA TRP A 451 -36.15 22.03 15.62
C TRP A 451 -37.14 22.19 16.78
N ALA A 452 -37.76 21.08 17.21
CA ALA A 452 -38.70 21.11 18.36
C ALA A 452 -37.95 21.47 19.68
N GLY A 453 -36.74 20.96 19.90
CA GLY A 453 -35.92 21.29 21.04
C GLY A 453 -35.47 22.76 21.07
N GLU A 454 -35.15 23.34 19.91
CA GLU A 454 -34.81 24.76 19.77
C GLU A 454 -36.04 25.67 19.99
N LYS A 455 -37.21 25.30 19.45
CA LYS A 455 -38.42 26.10 19.58
C LYS A 455 -39.13 25.96 20.92
N PHE A 456 -38.97 24.82 21.57
CA PHE A 456 -39.64 24.47 22.82
C PHE A 456 -38.66 23.83 23.84
N PRO A 457 -37.79 24.63 24.46
CA PRO A 457 -36.72 24.10 25.31
C PRO A 457 -37.19 23.31 26.57
N GLY A 458 -38.47 23.35 26.88
CA GLY A 458 -39.06 22.61 28.01
C GLY A 458 -39.69 21.26 27.66
N LEU A 459 -39.71 20.84 26.38
CA LEU A 459 -40.33 19.57 25.93
C LEU A 459 -39.34 18.39 25.88
N THR A 460 -38.02 18.64 26.11
CA THR A 460 -36.95 17.63 26.03
C THR A 460 -36.44 17.23 27.41
N THR A 461 -36.94 17.75 28.49
CA THR A 461 -36.74 17.30 29.85
C THR A 461 -37.91 16.49 30.34
#